data_a75ab6884273d885467b03f1f7c5ed06
#
_entry.id   a75ab6884273d885467b03f1f7c5ed06
#
_cell.length_a   1.000
_cell.length_b   1.000
_cell.length_c   1.000
_cell.angle_alpha   90.00
_cell.angle_beta   90.00
_cell.angle_gamma   90.00
#
_symmetry.space_group_name_H-M   'P 1'
#
loop_
_entity.id
_entity.type
_entity.pdbx_description
1 polymer ?
#
loop_
_entity_poly.entity_id
_entity_poly.type
_entity_poly.pdbx_seq_one_letter_code
_entity_poly.pdbx_strand_id
1 'polypeptide(L)'
;MNWKKIMAVGLAAVSMMAFVSGCGSDTKKADTQLPKKIVIGLDDSFPPMGFKDDKGEIVGLDIDLAKEAAKRAGMDVEFKAIDWSSKEAELKSKKIDVLWNGLTVSPEREKNILFSDTYMKDKQYIVVRNDDNAIKGKSDLASKVVGVQQASTGESALQNDPSGKTVKEVKSYADFVSAFMDLGIGRVDAVIADGVIARYLMTKEPGKYKIVEGTDYGVDNFAVGFRKDDTALRDKINSILAEMKKDGTADKIVEKWLGSSADLDKSDAK
;
A
#
# COMPACT_ATOMS: atom_id res chain seq x y z
N MET A 1 -28.53 83.29 26.05
CA MET A 1 -27.70 84.32 26.66
C MET A 1 -26.24 83.92 26.47
N ASN A 2 -25.60 84.53 25.50
CA ASN A 2 -24.21 84.98 25.52
C ASN A 2 -23.10 84.03 25.96
N TRP A 3 -21.98 83.88 25.34
CA TRP A 3 -21.21 84.70 24.41
C TRP A 3 -19.92 83.97 23.99
N LYS A 4 -19.57 84.18 22.72
CA LYS A 4 -18.24 84.59 22.18
C LYS A 4 -17.09 83.57 22.26
N LYS A 5 -16.69 83.11 21.06
CA LYS A 5 -15.50 83.48 20.27
C LYS A 5 -14.20 83.42 21.01
N ILE A 6 -13.26 82.62 20.48
CA ILE A 6 -11.99 83.12 19.98
C ILE A 6 -11.35 82.04 19.08
N MET A 7 -10.89 82.54 17.92
CA MET A 7 -10.03 81.85 16.95
C MET A 7 -8.59 81.76 17.49
N ALA A 8 -7.91 80.66 17.16
CA ALA A 8 -6.44 80.73 16.96
C ALA A 8 -6.00 79.78 15.89
N VAL A 9 -5.37 80.31 14.90
CA VAL A 9 -4.76 79.74 13.70
C VAL A 9 -3.45 79.07 14.13
N GLY A 10 -3.13 77.90 13.56
CA GLY A 10 -1.87 77.25 13.73
C GLY A 10 -1.62 76.09 12.76
N LEU A 11 -0.98 76.44 11.68
CA LEU A 11 -0.09 75.72 10.75
C LEU A 11 -0.23 74.21 10.51
N ALA A 12 -0.30 73.95 9.22
CA ALA A 12 -0.15 72.70 8.52
C ALA A 12 1.15 71.95 8.81
N ALA A 13 1.03 70.64 8.97
CA ALA A 13 2.10 69.71 8.60
C ALA A 13 1.44 68.53 7.89
N VAL A 14 1.55 68.55 6.56
CA VAL A 14 1.18 67.46 5.67
C VAL A 14 2.22 66.37 5.86
N SER A 15 1.86 65.28 6.53
CA SER A 15 2.65 64.03 6.50
C SER A 15 1.93 63.07 5.58
N MET A 16 2.43 62.96 4.34
CA MET A 16 2.10 61.88 3.42
C MET A 16 2.61 60.56 3.99
N MET A 17 1.73 59.73 4.58
CA MET A 17 1.99 58.32 4.79
C MET A 17 1.56 57.59 3.53
N ALA A 18 2.56 57.16 2.75
CA ALA A 18 2.42 56.24 1.66
C ALA A 18 1.94 54.88 2.23
N PHE A 19 0.68 54.52 1.97
CA PHE A 19 0.22 53.16 2.12
C PHE A 19 0.88 52.32 1.05
N VAL A 20 1.99 51.64 1.38
CA VAL A 20 2.48 50.52 0.63
C VAL A 20 1.54 49.35 0.93
N SER A 21 0.56 49.15 0.03
CA SER A 21 -0.21 47.92 -0.05
C SER A 21 0.72 46.80 -0.49
N GLY A 22 1.40 46.20 0.46
CA GLY A 22 2.07 44.92 0.27
C GLY A 22 1.01 43.84 0.07
N CYS A 23 0.73 43.44 -1.21
CA CYS A 23 0.15 42.15 -1.51
C CYS A 23 1.13 41.09 -0.99
N GLY A 24 1.04 40.75 0.27
CA GLY A 24 1.57 39.50 0.79
C GLY A 24 0.72 38.37 0.22
N SER A 25 1.24 37.68 -0.77
CA SER A 25 0.76 36.35 -1.11
C SER A 25 0.92 35.48 0.15
N ASP A 26 -0.15 35.30 0.89
CA ASP A 26 -0.27 34.24 1.88
C ASP A 26 -0.12 32.90 1.14
N THR A 27 1.09 32.50 0.82
CA THR A 27 1.42 31.11 0.66
C THR A 27 1.13 30.47 2.01
N LYS A 28 -0.04 29.87 2.16
CA LYS A 28 -0.32 28.92 3.24
C LYS A 28 0.84 27.92 3.21
N LYS A 29 1.80 28.09 4.11
CA LYS A 29 2.72 27.02 4.46
C LYS A 29 1.81 25.88 4.87
N ALA A 30 1.80 24.81 4.08
CA ALA A 30 1.18 23.57 4.49
C ALA A 30 1.70 23.24 5.88
N ASP A 31 0.79 22.96 6.80
CA ASP A 31 1.15 22.59 8.17
C ASP A 31 2.00 21.33 8.08
N THR A 32 3.32 21.49 8.21
CA THR A 32 4.32 20.42 8.05
C THR A 32 4.43 19.57 9.31
N GLN A 33 3.49 19.74 10.25
CA GLN A 33 3.50 18.96 11.48
C GLN A 33 2.96 17.55 11.19
N LEU A 34 3.84 16.56 11.37
CA LEU A 34 3.47 15.15 11.24
C LEU A 34 2.38 14.77 12.26
N PRO A 35 1.44 13.90 11.91
CA PRO A 35 0.42 13.44 12.83
C PRO A 35 1.06 12.67 14.00
N LYS A 36 0.48 12.82 15.21
CA LYS A 36 0.93 12.04 16.38
C LYS A 36 0.51 10.57 16.30
N LYS A 37 -0.51 10.27 15.54
CA LYS A 37 -1.05 8.93 15.32
C LYS A 37 -1.43 8.77 13.86
N ILE A 38 -1.16 7.59 13.29
CA ILE A 38 -1.56 7.20 11.93
C ILE A 38 -2.44 5.95 11.99
N VAL A 39 -3.42 5.89 11.12
CA VAL A 39 -4.28 4.72 10.90
C VAL A 39 -3.84 4.04 9.61
N ILE A 40 -3.37 2.80 9.72
CA ILE A 40 -2.90 1.99 8.58
C ILE A 40 -4.00 1.01 8.17
N GLY A 41 -4.46 1.14 6.93
CA GLY A 41 -5.41 0.21 6.32
C GLY A 41 -4.71 -1.00 5.71
N LEU A 42 -5.29 -2.17 5.94
CA LEU A 42 -4.78 -3.45 5.44
C LEU A 42 -5.93 -4.44 5.18
N ASP A 43 -5.68 -5.41 4.32
CA ASP A 43 -6.45 -6.67 4.26
C ASP A 43 -5.91 -7.59 5.37
N ASP A 44 -6.75 -7.92 6.36
CA ASP A 44 -6.36 -8.75 7.50
C ASP A 44 -6.38 -10.26 7.20
N SER A 45 -6.39 -10.61 5.91
CA SER A 45 -6.34 -11.97 5.37
C SER A 45 -5.25 -12.14 4.29
N PHE A 46 -4.17 -11.34 4.36
CA PHE A 46 -3.04 -11.40 3.41
C PHE A 46 -1.71 -11.81 4.08
N PRO A 47 -1.59 -13.06 4.58
CA PRO A 47 -0.35 -13.56 5.15
C PRO A 47 0.75 -13.73 4.07
N PRO A 48 2.04 -13.51 4.41
CA PRO A 48 2.56 -13.10 5.70
C PRO A 48 2.67 -11.58 5.87
N MET A 49 2.11 -10.76 4.96
CA MET A 49 2.27 -9.31 4.96
C MET A 49 1.47 -8.65 6.09
N GLY A 50 0.16 -8.91 6.18
CA GLY A 50 -0.70 -8.46 7.27
C GLY A 50 -1.91 -9.38 7.39
N PHE A 51 -2.12 -9.95 8.56
CA PHE A 51 -3.22 -10.89 8.77
C PHE A 51 -3.55 -11.05 10.27
N LYS A 52 -4.70 -11.63 10.56
CA LYS A 52 -5.05 -12.04 11.92
C LYS A 52 -4.43 -13.41 12.24
N ASP A 53 -3.75 -13.48 13.36
CA ASP A 53 -3.26 -14.75 13.90
C ASP A 53 -4.40 -15.53 14.64
N ASP A 54 -4.06 -16.71 15.16
CA ASP A 54 -5.01 -17.57 15.88
C ASP A 54 -5.61 -16.93 17.15
N LYS A 55 -5.03 -15.82 17.64
CA LYS A 55 -5.53 -15.04 18.77
C LYS A 55 -6.38 -13.85 18.33
N GLY A 56 -6.52 -13.64 17.01
CA GLY A 56 -7.21 -12.49 16.42
C GLY A 56 -6.39 -11.21 16.40
N GLU A 57 -5.08 -11.28 16.72
CA GLU A 57 -4.19 -10.14 16.67
C GLU A 57 -3.69 -9.88 15.24
N ILE A 58 -3.62 -8.62 14.86
CA ILE A 58 -3.06 -8.22 13.54
C ILE A 58 -1.53 -8.31 13.62
N VAL A 59 -0.96 -9.19 12.79
CA VAL A 59 0.45 -9.51 12.71
C VAL A 59 0.90 -9.59 11.25
N GLY A 60 2.20 -9.60 11.00
CA GLY A 60 2.75 -9.77 9.65
C GLY A 60 4.01 -8.96 9.42
N LEU A 61 4.62 -9.18 8.26
CA LEU A 61 5.85 -8.50 7.83
C LEU A 61 5.63 -6.97 7.78
N ASP A 62 4.59 -6.53 7.09
CA ASP A 62 4.27 -5.11 6.95
C ASP A 62 3.83 -4.48 8.27
N ILE A 63 3.21 -5.27 9.13
CA ILE A 63 2.82 -4.84 10.48
C ILE A 63 4.05 -4.55 11.33
N ASP A 64 5.07 -5.43 11.28
CA ASP A 64 6.32 -5.23 12.02
C ASP A 64 7.13 -4.06 11.44
N LEU A 65 7.21 -3.92 10.11
CA LEU A 65 7.82 -2.76 9.46
C LEU A 65 7.14 -1.46 9.88
N ALA A 66 5.80 -1.43 9.85
CA ALA A 66 5.01 -0.25 10.19
C ALA A 66 5.14 0.14 11.67
N LYS A 67 5.13 -0.84 12.58
CA LYS A 67 5.35 -0.60 14.02
C LYS A 67 6.71 0.02 14.29
N GLU A 68 7.76 -0.52 13.68
CA GLU A 68 9.11 0.02 13.84
C GLU A 68 9.25 1.40 13.21
N ALA A 69 8.67 1.61 12.01
CA ALA A 69 8.68 2.92 11.36
C ALA A 69 7.93 3.99 12.19
N ALA A 70 6.75 3.68 12.72
CA ALA A 70 6.00 4.59 13.58
C ALA A 70 6.77 4.93 14.85
N LYS A 71 7.39 3.94 15.50
CA LYS A 71 8.24 4.12 16.68
C LYS A 71 9.39 5.09 16.39
N ARG A 72 10.12 4.92 15.27
CA ARG A 72 11.21 5.83 14.87
C ARG A 72 10.71 7.23 14.52
N ALA A 73 9.50 7.33 13.99
CA ALA A 73 8.86 8.61 13.71
C ALA A 73 8.31 9.33 14.95
N GLY A 74 8.24 8.65 16.11
CA GLY A 74 7.60 9.16 17.32
C GLY A 74 6.08 9.26 17.18
N MET A 75 5.46 8.36 16.38
CA MET A 75 4.02 8.31 16.12
C MET A 75 3.40 7.05 16.72
N ASP A 76 2.16 7.18 17.18
CA ASP A 76 1.32 6.02 17.47
C ASP A 76 0.77 5.42 16.17
N VAL A 77 0.51 4.11 16.17
CA VAL A 77 -0.06 3.41 15.03
C VAL A 77 -1.31 2.63 15.43
N GLU A 78 -2.33 2.73 14.59
CA GLU A 78 -3.53 1.89 14.65
C GLU A 78 -3.64 1.12 13.34
N PHE A 79 -3.93 -0.18 13.42
CA PHE A 79 -4.18 -1.03 12.26
C PHE A 79 -5.68 -1.23 12.09
N LYS A 80 -6.17 -0.97 10.87
CA LYS A 80 -7.58 -1.08 10.53
C LYS A 80 -7.77 -2.04 9.37
N ALA A 81 -8.48 -3.14 9.62
CA ALA A 81 -8.94 -4.03 8.55
C ALA A 81 -9.91 -3.29 7.63
N ILE A 82 -9.68 -3.41 6.33
CA ILE A 82 -10.52 -2.83 5.28
C ILE A 82 -10.79 -3.89 4.20
N ASP A 83 -11.88 -3.71 3.47
CA ASP A 83 -12.06 -4.41 2.20
C ASP A 83 -11.03 -3.87 1.19
N TRP A 84 -10.22 -4.78 0.61
CA TRP A 84 -9.16 -4.40 -0.31
C TRP A 84 -9.65 -3.66 -1.54
N SER A 85 -10.85 -3.98 -2.01
CA SER A 85 -11.47 -3.29 -3.14
C SER A 85 -11.80 -1.83 -2.85
N SER A 86 -11.97 -1.46 -1.58
CA SER A 86 -12.29 -0.10 -1.14
C SER A 86 -11.07 0.74 -0.72
N LYS A 87 -9.85 0.20 -0.77
CA LYS A 87 -8.62 0.80 -0.22
C LYS A 87 -8.39 2.26 -0.61
N GLU A 88 -8.57 2.60 -1.89
CA GLU A 88 -8.38 3.97 -2.37
C GLU A 88 -9.45 4.93 -1.84
N ALA A 89 -10.70 4.47 -1.73
CA ALA A 89 -11.80 5.24 -1.18
C ALA A 89 -11.63 5.48 0.32
N GLU A 90 -11.18 4.47 1.08
CA GLU A 90 -10.85 4.58 2.52
C GLU A 90 -9.72 5.60 2.75
N LEU A 91 -8.67 5.57 1.93
CA LEU A 91 -7.55 6.51 1.98
C LEU A 91 -8.01 7.94 1.64
N LYS A 92 -8.74 8.11 0.52
CA LYS A 92 -9.24 9.40 0.05
C LYS A 92 -10.21 10.04 1.05
N SER A 93 -11.07 9.25 1.68
CA SER A 93 -12.04 9.71 2.68
C SER A 93 -11.45 9.96 4.07
N LYS A 94 -10.13 9.77 4.23
CA LYS A 94 -9.40 9.93 5.51
C LYS A 94 -9.86 8.98 6.61
N LYS A 95 -10.47 7.85 6.26
CA LYS A 95 -10.77 6.79 7.22
C LYS A 95 -9.54 5.97 7.60
N ILE A 96 -8.52 6.02 6.75
CA ILE A 96 -7.15 5.57 6.97
C ILE A 96 -6.20 6.67 6.48
N ASP A 97 -4.97 6.66 6.99
CA ASP A 97 -3.92 7.63 6.62
C ASP A 97 -2.91 7.00 5.67
N VAL A 98 -2.71 5.71 5.79
CA VAL A 98 -1.69 4.95 5.08
C VAL A 98 -2.27 3.61 4.62
N LEU A 99 -1.86 3.16 3.44
CA LEU A 99 -2.04 1.79 2.94
C LEU A 99 -0.71 1.06 3.04
N TRP A 100 -0.65 -0.03 3.84
CA TRP A 100 0.57 -0.80 3.99
C TRP A 100 0.26 -2.29 4.13
N ASN A 101 0.25 -3.01 3.00
CA ASN A 101 -0.08 -4.43 2.96
C ASN A 101 0.25 -5.05 1.59
N GLY A 102 1.55 -5.14 1.26
CA GLY A 102 1.97 -5.64 -0.05
C GLY A 102 1.38 -4.82 -1.20
N LEU A 103 1.30 -3.49 -1.05
CA LEU A 103 0.66 -2.65 -2.04
C LEU A 103 1.57 -2.44 -3.24
N THR A 104 1.24 -3.06 -4.36
CA THR A 104 1.97 -2.91 -5.62
C THR A 104 1.81 -1.52 -6.21
N VAL A 105 2.91 -0.90 -6.61
CA VAL A 105 2.93 0.32 -7.42
C VAL A 105 2.45 -0.02 -8.83
N SER A 106 1.46 0.70 -9.32
CA SER A 106 1.02 0.59 -10.72
C SER A 106 0.63 1.96 -11.28
N PRO A 107 0.76 2.17 -12.61
CA PRO A 107 0.42 3.45 -13.23
C PRO A 107 -1.03 3.90 -12.96
N GLU A 108 -1.93 2.94 -12.74
CA GLU A 108 -3.31 3.23 -12.42
C GLU A 108 -3.47 3.75 -11.00
N ARG A 109 -2.85 3.07 -10.04
CA ARG A 109 -2.87 3.47 -8.63
C ARG A 109 -2.12 4.79 -8.39
N GLU A 110 -1.03 5.05 -9.14
CA GLU A 110 -0.29 6.32 -9.05
C GLU A 110 -1.13 7.55 -9.38
N LYS A 111 -2.23 7.41 -10.10
CA LYS A 111 -3.18 8.53 -10.34
C LYS A 111 -3.81 9.02 -9.04
N ASN A 112 -4.08 8.13 -8.10
CA ASN A 112 -4.85 8.38 -6.88
C ASN A 112 -4.01 8.28 -5.60
N ILE A 113 -2.91 7.53 -5.62
CA ILE A 113 -2.05 7.24 -4.48
C ILE A 113 -0.68 7.88 -4.68
N LEU A 114 -0.13 8.46 -3.62
CA LEU A 114 1.28 8.83 -3.51
C LEU A 114 2.02 7.66 -2.87
N PHE A 115 3.08 7.18 -3.50
CA PHE A 115 3.82 6.03 -3.00
C PHE A 115 5.12 6.43 -2.29
N SER A 116 5.54 5.58 -1.37
CA SER A 116 6.93 5.54 -0.89
C SER A 116 7.86 5.01 -1.98
N ASP A 117 9.16 5.00 -1.71
CA ASP A 117 10.10 4.15 -2.44
C ASP A 117 9.72 2.68 -2.23
N THR A 118 10.07 1.84 -3.19
CA THR A 118 9.82 0.40 -3.12
C THR A 118 10.64 -0.23 -1.99
N TYR A 119 9.97 -1.01 -1.13
CA TYR A 119 10.65 -1.71 -0.04
C TYR A 119 10.85 -3.21 -0.32
N MET A 120 10.06 -3.81 -1.22
CA MET A 120 10.14 -5.23 -1.57
C MET A 120 9.68 -5.47 -3.01
N LYS A 121 10.19 -6.55 -3.64
CA LYS A 121 9.73 -7.05 -4.95
C LYS A 121 9.04 -8.40 -4.78
N ASP A 122 8.01 -8.61 -5.57
CA ASP A 122 7.30 -9.88 -5.70
C ASP A 122 6.91 -10.13 -7.15
N LYS A 123 6.15 -11.18 -7.42
CA LYS A 123 5.59 -11.51 -8.73
C LYS A 123 4.20 -12.10 -8.58
N GLN A 124 3.37 -11.89 -9.60
CA GLN A 124 2.09 -12.57 -9.71
C GLN A 124 2.27 -13.93 -10.39
N TYR A 125 1.83 -14.99 -9.72
CA TYR A 125 1.97 -16.37 -10.18
C TYR A 125 0.63 -17.05 -10.45
N ILE A 126 0.67 -18.05 -11.32
CA ILE A 126 -0.40 -19.04 -11.43
C ILE A 126 -0.15 -20.09 -10.35
N VAL A 127 -1.12 -20.28 -9.47
CA VAL A 127 -1.08 -21.30 -8.43
C VAL A 127 -2.18 -22.34 -8.70
N VAL A 128 -1.83 -23.60 -8.61
CA VAL A 128 -2.74 -24.73 -8.85
C VAL A 128 -2.65 -25.72 -7.69
N ARG A 129 -3.58 -26.67 -7.64
CA ARG A 129 -3.45 -27.82 -6.73
C ARG A 129 -2.19 -28.61 -7.08
N ASN A 130 -1.57 -29.20 -6.09
CA ASN A 130 -0.30 -29.93 -6.28
C ASN A 130 -0.42 -31.14 -7.23
N ASP A 131 -1.59 -31.76 -7.30
CA ASP A 131 -1.90 -32.88 -8.19
C ASP A 131 -2.33 -32.47 -9.61
N ASP A 132 -2.55 -31.17 -9.87
CA ASP A 132 -2.85 -30.68 -11.21
C ASP A 132 -1.59 -30.76 -12.09
N ASN A 133 -1.69 -31.46 -13.20
CA ASN A 133 -0.64 -31.59 -14.21
C ASN A 133 -1.07 -31.04 -15.58
N ALA A 134 -2.28 -30.47 -15.66
CA ALA A 134 -2.83 -29.93 -16.90
C ALA A 134 -2.42 -28.48 -17.14
N ILE A 135 -2.31 -27.66 -16.08
CA ILE A 135 -1.93 -26.23 -16.19
C ILE A 135 -0.42 -26.11 -16.02
N LYS A 136 0.28 -25.79 -17.11
CA LYS A 136 1.73 -25.60 -17.17
C LYS A 136 2.12 -24.18 -17.58
N GLY A 137 1.15 -23.35 -17.92
CA GLY A 137 1.37 -21.97 -18.36
C GLY A 137 0.06 -21.23 -18.62
N LYS A 138 0.19 -19.96 -19.03
CA LYS A 138 -0.94 -19.06 -19.26
C LYS A 138 -1.93 -19.57 -20.31
N SER A 139 -1.44 -20.23 -21.37
CA SER A 139 -2.29 -20.80 -22.44
C SER A 139 -3.22 -21.91 -21.93
N ASP A 140 -2.80 -22.63 -20.88
CA ASP A 140 -3.57 -23.76 -20.34
C ASP A 140 -4.72 -23.30 -19.44
N LEU A 141 -4.80 -21.99 -19.16
CA LEU A 141 -5.94 -21.37 -18.48
C LEU A 141 -7.20 -21.31 -19.37
N ALA A 142 -7.07 -21.59 -20.67
CA ALA A 142 -8.20 -21.62 -21.58
C ALA A 142 -9.28 -22.60 -21.08
N SER A 143 -10.53 -22.11 -21.03
CA SER A 143 -11.69 -22.85 -20.51
C SER A 143 -11.62 -23.28 -19.04
N LYS A 144 -10.71 -22.69 -18.24
CA LYS A 144 -10.59 -22.90 -16.79
C LYS A 144 -11.35 -21.85 -16.00
N VAL A 145 -11.70 -22.18 -14.77
CA VAL A 145 -12.21 -21.22 -13.77
C VAL A 145 -11.01 -20.71 -12.97
N VAL A 146 -10.75 -19.41 -13.02
CA VAL A 146 -9.58 -18.80 -12.38
C VAL A 146 -10.02 -17.87 -11.24
N GLY A 147 -9.49 -18.10 -10.04
CA GLY A 147 -9.71 -17.28 -8.88
C GLY A 147 -8.72 -16.10 -8.83
N VAL A 148 -9.20 -14.95 -8.39
CA VAL A 148 -8.41 -13.73 -8.15
C VAL A 148 -8.93 -13.01 -6.91
N GLN A 149 -8.11 -12.22 -6.24
CA GLN A 149 -8.65 -11.26 -5.29
C GLN A 149 -9.13 -10.01 -6.04
N GLN A 150 -10.29 -9.50 -5.68
CA GLN A 150 -10.89 -8.30 -6.26
C GLN A 150 -9.99 -7.08 -6.08
N ALA A 151 -9.82 -6.30 -7.15
CA ALA A 151 -8.97 -5.10 -7.20
C ALA A 151 -7.49 -5.34 -6.82
N SER A 152 -7.02 -6.60 -6.95
CA SER A 152 -5.60 -6.96 -6.86
C SER A 152 -4.87 -6.68 -8.16
N THR A 153 -3.54 -6.69 -8.11
CA THR A 153 -2.71 -6.69 -9.33
C THR A 153 -2.83 -7.98 -10.11
N GLY A 154 -3.04 -9.11 -9.43
CA GLY A 154 -3.30 -10.40 -10.07
C GLY A 154 -4.58 -10.39 -10.93
N GLU A 155 -5.68 -9.79 -10.45
CA GLU A 155 -6.89 -9.59 -11.24
C GLU A 155 -6.61 -8.73 -12.48
N SER A 156 -5.95 -7.59 -12.30
CA SER A 156 -5.61 -6.68 -13.39
C SER A 156 -4.66 -7.32 -14.40
N ALA A 157 -3.68 -8.09 -13.92
CA ALA A 157 -2.71 -8.79 -14.76
C ALA A 157 -3.39 -9.84 -15.64
N LEU A 158 -4.30 -10.65 -15.07
CA LEU A 158 -5.10 -11.62 -15.84
C LEU A 158 -6.00 -10.93 -16.86
N GLN A 159 -6.69 -9.86 -16.48
CA GLN A 159 -7.57 -9.11 -17.39
C GLN A 159 -6.84 -8.51 -18.59
N ASN A 160 -5.60 -8.04 -18.38
CA ASN A 160 -4.76 -7.41 -19.42
C ASN A 160 -3.99 -8.44 -20.27
N ASP A 161 -3.86 -9.68 -19.84
CA ASP A 161 -3.18 -10.73 -20.57
C ASP A 161 -4.13 -11.42 -21.56
N PRO A 162 -3.67 -11.83 -22.75
CA PRO A 162 -4.49 -12.59 -23.71
C PRO A 162 -5.14 -13.84 -23.11
N SER A 163 -4.49 -14.51 -22.14
CA SER A 163 -5.03 -15.69 -21.46
C SER A 163 -6.33 -15.40 -20.72
N GLY A 164 -6.47 -14.20 -20.15
CA GLY A 164 -7.69 -13.80 -19.45
C GLY A 164 -8.95 -13.77 -20.33
N LYS A 165 -8.78 -13.61 -21.65
CA LYS A 165 -9.90 -13.63 -22.61
C LYS A 165 -10.37 -15.04 -22.96
N THR A 166 -9.61 -16.06 -22.61
CA THR A 166 -9.85 -17.46 -22.96
C THR A 166 -10.31 -18.30 -21.79
N VAL A 167 -10.20 -17.79 -20.55
CA VAL A 167 -10.72 -18.48 -19.36
C VAL A 167 -12.24 -18.66 -19.47
N LYS A 168 -12.74 -19.71 -18.84
CA LYS A 168 -14.19 -19.95 -18.76
C LYS A 168 -14.87 -18.93 -17.87
N GLU A 169 -14.24 -18.61 -16.74
CA GLU A 169 -14.77 -17.72 -15.72
C GLU A 169 -13.62 -17.15 -14.88
N VAL A 170 -13.70 -15.87 -14.55
CA VAL A 170 -12.87 -15.26 -13.51
C VAL A 170 -13.73 -15.11 -12.26
N LYS A 171 -13.35 -15.81 -11.19
CA LYS A 171 -14.06 -15.76 -9.91
C LYS A 171 -13.32 -14.84 -8.96
N SER A 172 -13.91 -13.67 -8.68
CA SER A 172 -13.32 -12.66 -7.78
C SER A 172 -13.72 -12.94 -6.33
N TYR A 173 -12.73 -12.89 -5.44
CA TYR A 173 -12.86 -13.08 -3.99
C TYR A 173 -12.51 -11.79 -3.25
N ALA A 174 -13.06 -11.62 -2.06
CA ALA A 174 -12.68 -10.50 -1.20
C ALA A 174 -11.22 -10.60 -0.73
N ASP A 175 -10.75 -11.82 -0.49
CA ASP A 175 -9.40 -12.13 -0.01
C ASP A 175 -8.82 -13.38 -0.68
N PHE A 176 -7.49 -13.51 -0.62
CA PHE A 176 -6.80 -14.66 -1.22
C PHE A 176 -7.01 -15.96 -0.45
N VAL A 177 -7.18 -15.92 0.87
CA VAL A 177 -7.39 -17.15 1.66
C VAL A 177 -8.65 -17.86 1.17
N SER A 178 -9.73 -17.13 0.95
CA SER A 178 -10.97 -17.65 0.35
C SER A 178 -10.76 -18.23 -1.06
N ALA A 179 -9.96 -17.56 -1.90
CA ALA A 179 -9.63 -18.08 -3.24
C ALA A 179 -8.85 -19.39 -3.17
N PHE A 180 -7.85 -19.48 -2.27
CA PHE A 180 -7.07 -20.70 -2.08
C PHE A 180 -7.87 -21.85 -1.45
N MET A 181 -8.82 -21.55 -0.56
CA MET A 181 -9.75 -22.57 -0.05
C MET A 181 -10.56 -23.18 -1.19
N ASP A 182 -11.12 -22.36 -2.08
CA ASP A 182 -11.87 -22.82 -3.24
C ASP A 182 -10.99 -23.57 -4.26
N LEU A 183 -9.70 -23.17 -4.42
CA LEU A 183 -8.72 -23.93 -5.19
C LEU A 183 -8.50 -25.33 -4.60
N GLY A 184 -8.32 -25.40 -3.27
CA GLY A 184 -8.05 -26.66 -2.56
C GLY A 184 -9.16 -27.70 -2.71
N ILE A 185 -10.41 -27.26 -2.84
CA ILE A 185 -11.57 -28.15 -3.04
C ILE A 185 -12.04 -28.24 -4.49
N GLY A 186 -11.29 -27.64 -5.43
CA GLY A 186 -11.56 -27.77 -6.88
C GLY A 186 -12.72 -26.93 -7.40
N ARG A 187 -13.15 -25.87 -6.68
CA ARG A 187 -14.16 -24.93 -7.19
C ARG A 187 -13.59 -23.91 -8.17
N VAL A 188 -12.27 -23.69 -8.14
CA VAL A 188 -11.49 -23.03 -9.17
C VAL A 188 -10.33 -23.94 -9.58
N ASP A 189 -9.86 -23.80 -10.82
CA ASP A 189 -8.77 -24.62 -11.36
C ASP A 189 -7.40 -24.02 -11.04
N ALA A 190 -7.33 -22.70 -10.98
CA ALA A 190 -6.11 -21.95 -10.67
C ALA A 190 -6.46 -20.69 -9.89
N VAL A 191 -5.47 -20.12 -9.18
CA VAL A 191 -5.52 -18.78 -8.57
C VAL A 191 -4.36 -17.96 -9.10
N ILE A 192 -4.60 -16.69 -9.48
CA ILE A 192 -3.51 -15.74 -9.75
C ILE A 192 -3.28 -14.97 -8.47
N ALA A 193 -2.07 -15.07 -7.92
CA ALA A 193 -1.74 -14.51 -6.62
C ALA A 193 -0.28 -14.08 -6.52
N ASP A 194 -0.03 -13.19 -5.57
CA ASP A 194 1.31 -12.78 -5.15
C ASP A 194 2.12 -13.99 -4.66
N GLY A 195 3.40 -14.00 -5.03
CA GLY A 195 4.30 -15.09 -4.64
C GLY A 195 4.46 -15.23 -3.14
N VAL A 196 4.41 -14.10 -2.39
CA VAL A 196 4.52 -14.11 -0.93
C VAL A 196 3.41 -14.90 -0.27
N ILE A 197 2.14 -14.70 -0.65
CA ILE A 197 1.03 -15.46 -0.08
C ILE A 197 1.02 -16.90 -0.58
N ALA A 198 1.32 -17.13 -1.86
CA ALA A 198 1.38 -18.48 -2.42
C ALA A 198 2.38 -19.35 -1.65
N ARG A 199 3.63 -18.88 -1.48
CA ARG A 199 4.67 -19.59 -0.75
C ARG A 199 4.32 -19.77 0.73
N TYR A 200 3.74 -18.75 1.37
CA TYR A 200 3.30 -18.86 2.76
C TYR A 200 2.28 -19.99 2.93
N LEU A 201 1.25 -20.03 2.09
CA LEU A 201 0.21 -21.07 2.17
C LEU A 201 0.76 -22.45 1.82
N MET A 202 1.70 -22.55 0.86
CA MET A 202 2.41 -23.81 0.57
C MET A 202 3.21 -24.32 1.77
N THR A 203 3.76 -23.41 2.58
CA THR A 203 4.47 -23.79 3.82
C THR A 203 3.50 -24.23 4.92
N LYS A 204 2.30 -23.63 5.01
CA LYS A 204 1.28 -23.96 6.01
C LYS A 204 0.52 -25.25 5.64
N GLU A 205 0.33 -25.50 4.36
CA GLU A 205 -0.38 -26.66 3.82
C GLU A 205 0.53 -27.43 2.83
N PRO A 206 1.59 -28.13 3.32
CA PRO A 206 2.55 -28.81 2.47
C PRO A 206 1.90 -29.84 1.54
N GLY A 207 2.23 -29.79 0.26
CA GLY A 207 1.72 -30.73 -0.73
C GLY A 207 0.31 -30.42 -1.24
N LYS A 208 -0.34 -29.34 -0.83
CA LYS A 208 -1.69 -28.99 -1.29
C LYS A 208 -1.67 -28.15 -2.56
N TYR A 209 -0.75 -27.20 -2.66
CA TYR A 209 -0.61 -26.25 -3.77
C TYR A 209 0.77 -26.29 -4.39
N LYS A 210 0.87 -25.83 -5.63
CA LYS A 210 2.15 -25.52 -6.28
C LYS A 210 2.03 -24.29 -7.16
N ILE A 211 3.13 -23.55 -7.30
CA ILE A 211 3.31 -22.50 -8.30
C ILE A 211 3.62 -23.15 -9.64
N VAL A 212 3.03 -22.63 -10.72
CA VAL A 212 3.38 -23.02 -12.09
C VAL A 212 4.68 -22.33 -12.48
N GLU A 213 5.77 -23.07 -12.45
CA GLU A 213 7.11 -22.54 -12.68
C GLU A 213 7.33 -22.07 -14.12
N GLY A 214 8.23 -21.08 -14.28
CA GLY A 214 8.61 -20.54 -15.59
C GLY A 214 7.57 -19.65 -16.25
N THR A 215 6.49 -19.34 -15.54
CA THR A 215 5.44 -18.44 -16.03
C THR A 215 4.92 -17.54 -14.89
N ASP A 216 4.95 -16.23 -15.12
CA ASP A 216 4.42 -15.23 -14.19
C ASP A 216 3.77 -14.08 -14.97
N TYR A 217 3.09 -13.19 -14.26
CA TYR A 217 2.47 -12.00 -14.83
C TYR A 217 3.31 -10.73 -14.64
N GLY A 218 4.57 -10.88 -14.29
CA GLY A 218 5.52 -9.77 -14.12
C GLY A 218 5.87 -9.48 -12.67
N VAL A 219 6.78 -8.53 -12.51
CA VAL A 219 7.31 -8.09 -11.21
C VAL A 219 6.38 -7.05 -10.59
N ASP A 220 6.03 -7.26 -9.35
CA ASP A 220 5.36 -6.30 -8.49
C ASP A 220 6.39 -5.59 -7.59
N ASN A 221 6.27 -4.26 -7.50
CA ASN A 221 7.07 -3.45 -6.59
C ASN A 221 6.18 -3.00 -5.44
N PHE A 222 6.42 -3.52 -4.23
CA PHE A 222 5.63 -3.15 -3.05
C PHE A 222 6.12 -1.84 -2.45
N ALA A 223 5.18 -0.94 -2.19
CA ALA A 223 5.43 0.34 -1.56
C ALA A 223 4.30 0.71 -0.58
N VAL A 224 4.56 1.69 0.26
CA VAL A 224 3.57 2.25 1.17
C VAL A 224 2.75 3.32 0.44
N GLY A 225 1.43 3.30 0.57
CA GLY A 225 0.52 4.23 -0.10
C GLY A 225 0.02 5.33 0.83
N PHE A 226 -0.02 6.57 0.32
CA PHE A 226 -0.46 7.78 1.03
C PHE A 226 -1.44 8.55 0.17
N ARG A 227 -2.17 9.51 0.76
CA ARG A 227 -2.92 10.49 -0.02
C ARG A 227 -1.96 11.34 -0.85
N LYS A 228 -2.41 11.85 -1.97
CA LYS A 228 -1.57 12.61 -2.93
C LYS A 228 -0.92 13.85 -2.32
N ASP A 229 -1.53 14.44 -1.32
CA ASP A 229 -1.09 15.66 -0.62
C ASP A 229 -0.30 15.40 0.67
N ASP A 230 -0.21 14.15 1.13
CA ASP A 230 0.52 13.77 2.36
C ASP A 230 2.04 13.58 2.13
N THR A 231 2.66 14.49 1.39
CA THR A 231 4.08 14.40 1.01
C THR A 231 5.03 14.38 2.21
N ALA A 232 4.75 15.16 3.25
CA ALA A 232 5.59 15.20 4.45
C ALA A 232 5.61 13.86 5.20
N LEU A 233 4.45 13.19 5.30
CA LEU A 233 4.35 11.87 5.93
C LEU A 233 5.07 10.81 5.08
N ARG A 234 4.85 10.81 3.73
CA ARG A 234 5.55 9.93 2.80
C ARG A 234 7.06 10.08 2.91
N ASP A 235 7.57 11.29 2.89
CA ASP A 235 9.02 11.57 2.93
C ASP A 235 9.63 11.13 4.27
N LYS A 236 8.89 11.31 5.38
CA LYS A 236 9.32 10.81 6.68
C LYS A 236 9.39 9.28 6.73
N ILE A 237 8.38 8.59 6.21
CA ILE A 237 8.37 7.12 6.15
C ILE A 237 9.48 6.61 5.22
N ASN A 238 9.71 7.24 4.06
CA ASN A 238 10.82 6.89 3.17
C ASN A 238 12.17 6.97 3.87
N SER A 239 12.44 8.09 4.56
CA SER A 239 13.70 8.25 5.31
C SER A 239 13.89 7.13 6.32
N ILE A 240 12.83 6.76 7.05
CA ILE A 240 12.89 5.71 8.06
C ILE A 240 13.08 4.32 7.43
N LEU A 241 12.39 4.02 6.33
CA LEU A 241 12.59 2.74 5.61
C LEU A 241 14.03 2.61 5.12
N ALA A 242 14.63 3.69 4.60
CA ALA A 242 16.03 3.72 4.22
C ALA A 242 16.98 3.50 5.41
N GLU A 243 16.68 4.10 6.58
CA GLU A 243 17.42 3.87 7.82
C GLU A 243 17.32 2.40 8.27
N MET A 244 16.10 1.82 8.25
CA MET A 244 15.85 0.43 8.64
C MET A 244 16.57 -0.56 7.70
N LYS A 245 16.64 -0.24 6.41
CA LYS A 245 17.42 -1.02 5.43
C LYS A 245 18.91 -0.94 5.74
N LYS A 246 19.42 0.27 5.98
CA LYS A 246 20.83 0.53 6.26
C LYS A 246 21.34 -0.13 7.54
N ASP A 247 20.55 -0.15 8.60
CA ASP A 247 20.95 -0.74 9.88
C ASP A 247 20.59 -2.23 10.03
N GLY A 248 20.00 -2.84 8.98
CA GLY A 248 19.65 -4.25 8.93
C GLY A 248 18.36 -4.60 9.69
N THR A 249 17.62 -3.62 10.20
CA THR A 249 16.35 -3.89 10.90
C THR A 249 15.29 -4.44 9.95
N ALA A 250 15.19 -3.88 8.74
CA ALA A 250 14.27 -4.37 7.71
C ALA A 250 14.62 -5.81 7.31
N ASP A 251 15.89 -6.13 7.11
CA ASP A 251 16.36 -7.50 6.77
C ASP A 251 15.96 -8.52 7.83
N LYS A 252 16.10 -8.17 9.12
CA LYS A 252 15.70 -9.05 10.24
C LYS A 252 14.19 -9.29 10.27
N ILE A 253 13.40 -8.28 9.96
CA ILE A 253 11.94 -8.42 9.91
C ILE A 253 11.55 -9.34 8.74
N VAL A 254 12.17 -9.16 7.56
CA VAL A 254 11.90 -10.02 6.41
C VAL A 254 12.34 -11.45 6.69
N GLU A 255 13.53 -11.66 7.27
CA GLU A 255 14.02 -12.99 7.64
C GLU A 255 13.07 -13.70 8.63
N LYS A 256 12.53 -12.97 9.59
CA LYS A 256 11.53 -13.51 10.55
C LYS A 256 10.32 -14.11 9.84
N TRP A 257 9.82 -13.46 8.77
CA TRP A 257 8.56 -13.83 8.13
C TRP A 257 8.73 -14.71 6.89
N LEU A 258 9.79 -14.51 6.12
CA LEU A 258 10.03 -15.19 4.85
C LEU A 258 11.22 -16.18 4.90
N GLY A 259 11.96 -16.24 6.01
CA GLY A 259 13.11 -17.14 6.18
C GLY A 259 14.35 -16.73 5.39
N SER A 260 14.29 -15.69 4.57
CA SER A 260 15.44 -15.11 3.88
C SER A 260 15.20 -13.63 3.54
N SER A 261 16.27 -12.84 3.47
CA SER A 261 16.23 -11.45 2.98
C SER A 261 16.26 -11.34 1.45
N ALA A 262 16.08 -12.46 0.74
CA ALA A 262 16.26 -12.53 -0.72
C ALA A 262 15.25 -11.68 -1.50
N ASP A 263 14.09 -11.42 -0.92
CA ASP A 263 13.00 -10.69 -1.57
C ASP A 263 13.00 -9.18 -1.27
N LEU A 264 13.96 -8.69 -0.47
CA LEU A 264 14.18 -7.24 -0.35
C LEU A 264 14.81 -6.69 -1.63
N ASP A 265 14.31 -5.56 -2.08
CA ASP A 265 14.91 -4.86 -3.22
C ASP A 265 16.33 -4.40 -2.88
N LYS A 266 17.33 -5.09 -3.44
CA LYS A 266 18.74 -4.77 -3.29
C LYS A 266 19.24 -3.82 -4.40
N SER A 267 18.35 -3.34 -5.30
CA SER A 267 18.78 -2.58 -6.49
C SER A 267 19.30 -1.18 -6.18
N ASP A 268 19.03 -0.62 -5.01
CA ASP A 268 19.41 0.75 -4.65
C ASP A 268 20.60 0.87 -3.69
N ALA A 269 21.33 -0.22 -3.49
CA ALA A 269 22.61 -0.20 -2.74
C ALA A 269 23.80 0.06 -3.69
N LYS A 270 23.74 1.19 -4.44
CA LYS A 270 24.89 1.73 -5.17
C LYS A 270 25.07 3.20 -4.85
#